data_c10e1a29fd233e056b48ace81fb21603
#
_entry.id   c10e1a29fd233e056b48ace81fb21603
#
_cell.length_a   1.000
_cell.length_b   1.000
_cell.length_c   1.000
_cell.angle_alpha   90.00
_cell.angle_beta   90.00
_cell.angle_gamma   90.00
#
_symmetry.space_group_name_H-M   'P 1'
#
loop_
_entity.id
_entity.type
_entity.pdbx_description
1 polymer ?
#
loop_
_entity_poly.entity_id
_entity_poly.type
_entity_poly.pdbx_seq_one_letter_code
_entity_poly.pdbx_strand_id
1 'polypeptide(L)'
;MKRSIAYYHLPGLFEFYELYKVFLPLFREHREYFYDWCDIGSVYGAPADCIWGGGRAGFGDDDAKKVLDLMKGYGISARLTFSNSLLREEHLLDKKCNALCRLFEETGDIQNGVIIHSDLLLEYLKKNYPNLYFVSSTTKVLTNFQDFLKEVKREEFRYVVPDFRLNKSFEQLNTLTQTEKDKVEFLCNECCWFGCKDRKRCYEAVSRKNLGEHCPEHHCTAPNAEQGYRFSKAMKNSGFIGIEAVSYTHLR
;
A
#
# COMPACT_ATOMS: atom_id res chain seq x y z
N MET A 1 -11.53 -21.12 -21.46
CA MET A 1 -10.39 -20.33 -20.92
C MET A 1 -10.73 -19.96 -19.49
N LYS A 2 -9.84 -20.23 -18.51
CA LYS A 2 -10.01 -19.65 -17.18
C LYS A 2 -9.89 -18.14 -17.33
N ARG A 3 -10.91 -17.38 -16.90
CA ARG A 3 -10.83 -15.91 -16.87
C ARG A 3 -9.72 -15.50 -15.91
N SER A 4 -8.90 -14.52 -16.31
CA SER A 4 -7.92 -13.90 -15.42
C SER A 4 -8.65 -13.11 -14.36
N ILE A 5 -8.23 -13.23 -13.10
CA ILE A 5 -8.79 -12.47 -11.98
C ILE A 5 -7.87 -11.28 -11.70
N ALA A 6 -8.45 -10.09 -11.59
CA ALA A 6 -7.78 -8.91 -11.11
C ALA A 6 -8.02 -8.77 -9.60
N TYR A 7 -6.94 -8.76 -8.83
CA TYR A 7 -6.99 -8.56 -7.39
C TYR A 7 -6.82 -7.08 -7.05
N TYR A 8 -7.77 -6.54 -6.32
CA TYR A 8 -7.73 -5.18 -5.82
C TYR A 8 -7.23 -5.16 -4.38
N HIS A 9 -6.24 -4.30 -4.10
CA HIS A 9 -5.73 -4.06 -2.77
C HIS A 9 -6.25 -2.70 -2.31
N LEU A 10 -7.10 -2.70 -1.28
CA LEU A 10 -7.86 -1.54 -0.87
C LEU A 10 -7.16 -0.81 0.27
N PRO A 11 -7.15 0.54 0.28
CA PRO A 11 -6.54 1.33 1.34
C PRO A 11 -7.47 1.49 2.54
N GLY A 12 -6.93 2.03 3.63
CA GLY A 12 -7.72 2.50 4.76
C GLY A 12 -8.16 1.40 5.71
N LEU A 13 -7.28 0.43 5.97
CA LEU A 13 -7.54 -0.69 6.88
C LEU A 13 -8.08 -0.23 8.25
N PHE A 14 -7.54 0.85 8.78
CA PHE A 14 -7.98 1.46 10.04
C PHE A 14 -8.92 2.64 9.81
N GLU A 15 -8.61 3.47 8.82
CA GLU A 15 -9.33 4.70 8.53
C GLU A 15 -10.77 4.47 8.05
N PHE A 16 -10.99 3.37 7.31
CA PHE A 16 -12.29 3.08 6.69
C PHE A 16 -12.95 1.82 7.27
N TYR A 17 -12.67 1.50 8.52
CA TYR A 17 -13.22 0.32 9.19
C TYR A 17 -14.75 0.25 9.07
N GLU A 18 -15.45 1.34 9.38
CA GLU A 18 -16.91 1.40 9.29
C GLU A 18 -17.44 1.22 7.85
N LEU A 19 -16.71 1.73 6.85
CA LEU A 19 -17.03 1.48 5.45
C LEU A 19 -16.89 -0.02 5.12
N TYR A 20 -15.83 -0.66 5.57
CA TYR A 20 -15.60 -2.08 5.28
C TYR A 20 -16.64 -3.00 5.93
N LYS A 21 -17.20 -2.63 7.08
CA LYS A 21 -18.33 -3.36 7.70
C LYS A 21 -19.56 -3.41 6.79
N VAL A 22 -19.74 -2.44 5.93
CA VAL A 22 -20.86 -2.38 4.97
C VAL A 22 -20.43 -2.93 3.61
N PHE A 23 -19.25 -2.56 3.15
CA PHE A 23 -18.79 -2.91 1.81
C PHE A 23 -18.47 -4.40 1.63
N LEU A 24 -17.84 -5.04 2.62
CA LEU A 24 -17.46 -6.45 2.49
C LEU A 24 -18.65 -7.41 2.44
N PRO A 25 -19.71 -7.25 3.27
CA PRO A 25 -20.95 -7.98 3.07
C PRO A 25 -21.56 -7.77 1.68
N LEU A 26 -21.67 -6.51 1.24
CA LEU A 26 -22.17 -6.18 -0.09
C LEU A 26 -21.38 -6.88 -1.20
N PHE A 27 -20.05 -6.84 -1.13
CA PHE A 27 -19.18 -7.46 -2.12
C PHE A 27 -19.33 -9.00 -2.13
N ARG A 28 -19.54 -9.61 -0.97
CA ARG A 28 -19.67 -11.06 -0.83
C ARG A 28 -21.04 -11.59 -1.24
N GLU A 29 -22.12 -10.89 -0.83
CA GLU A 29 -23.49 -11.35 -0.95
C GLU A 29 -24.16 -10.90 -2.24
N HIS A 30 -23.66 -9.82 -2.84
CA HIS A 30 -24.22 -9.20 -4.04
C HIS A 30 -23.20 -9.12 -5.18
N ARG A 31 -22.64 -10.29 -5.50
CA ARG A 31 -21.62 -10.42 -6.56
C ARG A 31 -22.14 -9.98 -7.94
N GLU A 32 -23.46 -9.98 -8.16
CA GLU A 32 -24.11 -9.51 -9.38
C GLU A 32 -23.85 -8.02 -9.69
N TYR A 33 -23.44 -7.20 -8.70
CA TYR A 33 -23.06 -5.81 -8.90
C TYR A 33 -21.57 -5.61 -9.24
N PHE A 34 -20.79 -6.69 -9.24
CA PHE A 34 -19.36 -6.64 -9.50
C PHE A 34 -18.98 -7.56 -10.65
N TYR A 35 -17.94 -7.18 -11.35
CA TYR A 35 -17.42 -8.05 -12.40
C TYR A 35 -16.90 -9.37 -11.81
N ASP A 36 -17.17 -10.48 -12.49
CA ASP A 36 -16.74 -11.81 -12.07
C ASP A 36 -15.21 -12.03 -12.08
N TRP A 37 -14.49 -11.17 -12.80
CA TRP A 37 -13.02 -11.13 -12.81
C TRP A 37 -12.40 -10.23 -11.73
N CYS A 38 -13.20 -9.54 -10.91
CA CYS A 38 -12.76 -8.64 -9.87
C CYS A 38 -12.79 -9.33 -8.51
N ASP A 39 -11.68 -9.25 -7.75
CA ASP A 39 -11.64 -9.77 -6.39
C ASP A 39 -10.80 -8.89 -5.46
N ILE A 40 -10.95 -9.07 -4.14
CA ILE A 40 -10.20 -8.32 -3.13
C ILE A 40 -9.02 -9.17 -2.67
N GLY A 41 -7.81 -8.70 -2.95
CA GLY A 41 -6.58 -9.39 -2.55
C GLY A 41 -6.14 -9.06 -1.13
N SER A 42 -6.31 -7.83 -0.70
CA SER A 42 -6.01 -7.39 0.68
C SER A 42 -6.63 -6.02 0.98
N VAL A 43 -6.65 -5.67 2.27
CA VAL A 43 -6.86 -4.30 2.73
C VAL A 43 -5.61 -3.84 3.49
N TYR A 44 -5.16 -2.60 3.27
CA TYR A 44 -3.92 -2.11 3.85
C TYR A 44 -4.09 -0.75 4.57
N GLY A 45 -3.26 -0.51 5.58
CA GLY A 45 -3.24 0.72 6.35
C GLY A 45 -2.32 0.62 7.57
N ALA A 46 -2.21 1.70 8.33
CA ALA A 46 -1.53 1.71 9.61
C ALA A 46 -2.26 2.69 10.54
N PRO A 47 -2.25 2.45 11.87
CA PRO A 47 -2.76 3.41 12.83
C PRO A 47 -2.03 4.76 12.71
N ALA A 48 -2.76 5.85 12.98
CA ALA A 48 -2.30 7.22 12.76
C ALA A 48 -1.01 7.58 13.53
N ASP A 49 -0.79 6.99 14.68
CA ASP A 49 0.32 7.25 15.60
C ASP A 49 1.45 6.21 15.52
N CYS A 50 1.49 5.42 14.46
CA CYS A 50 2.52 4.41 14.24
C CYS A 50 3.80 5.03 13.65
N ILE A 51 4.92 4.99 14.39
CA ILE A 51 6.19 5.61 13.91
C ILE A 51 6.78 4.92 12.68
N TRP A 52 6.47 3.64 12.45
CA TRP A 52 6.87 2.94 11.23
C TRP A 52 5.97 3.27 10.03
N GLY A 53 4.83 3.93 10.28
CA GLY A 53 3.92 4.37 9.25
C GLY A 53 4.54 5.43 8.33
N GLY A 54 4.19 5.38 7.06
CA GLY A 54 4.60 6.37 6.05
C GLY A 54 3.42 6.85 5.20
N GLY A 55 2.21 6.45 5.60
CA GLY A 55 0.97 6.84 4.95
C GLY A 55 0.58 8.29 5.21
N ARG A 56 -0.26 8.84 4.35
CA ARG A 56 -0.74 10.23 4.41
C ARG A 56 -1.98 10.43 5.26
N ALA A 57 -2.68 9.36 5.63
CA ALA A 57 -3.84 9.41 6.51
C ALA A 57 -3.40 9.67 7.96
N GLY A 58 -4.15 10.49 8.67
CA GLY A 58 -3.85 10.87 10.04
C GLY A 58 -5.02 10.58 10.99
N PHE A 59 -5.93 9.69 10.61
CA PHE A 59 -7.08 9.26 11.41
C PHE A 59 -7.35 7.77 11.15
N GLY A 60 -8.06 7.11 12.06
CA GLY A 60 -8.44 5.71 11.92
C GLY A 60 -8.89 5.09 13.23
N ASP A 61 -9.42 3.88 13.18
CA ASP A 61 -9.75 3.11 14.36
C ASP A 61 -8.46 2.49 14.93
N ASP A 62 -8.23 2.67 16.24
CA ASP A 62 -7.05 2.15 16.93
C ASP A 62 -7.20 0.67 17.36
N ASP A 63 -8.40 0.10 17.30
CA ASP A 63 -8.64 -1.30 17.66
C ASP A 63 -8.19 -2.25 16.54
N ALA A 64 -6.89 -2.50 16.50
CA ALA A 64 -6.28 -3.38 15.52
C ALA A 64 -6.87 -4.81 15.53
N LYS A 65 -7.34 -5.29 16.69
CA LYS A 65 -7.95 -6.61 16.80
C LYS A 65 -9.29 -6.68 16.08
N LYS A 66 -10.18 -5.70 16.28
CA LYS A 66 -11.47 -5.64 15.57
C LYS A 66 -11.28 -5.56 14.04
N VAL A 67 -10.35 -4.71 13.63
CA VAL A 67 -10.01 -4.55 12.20
C VAL A 67 -9.55 -5.89 11.62
N LEU A 68 -8.66 -6.58 12.31
CA LEU A 68 -8.14 -7.88 11.88
C LEU A 68 -9.21 -8.98 11.87
N ASP A 69 -10.06 -9.03 12.91
CA ASP A 69 -11.16 -10.00 13.02
C ASP A 69 -12.16 -9.81 11.86
N LEU A 70 -12.43 -8.57 11.45
CA LEU A 70 -13.26 -8.28 10.27
C LEU A 70 -12.62 -8.85 9.01
N MET A 71 -11.35 -8.57 8.74
CA MET A 71 -10.65 -9.08 7.56
C MET A 71 -10.63 -10.61 7.54
N LYS A 72 -10.33 -11.22 8.66
CA LYS A 72 -10.33 -12.68 8.84
C LYS A 72 -11.70 -13.29 8.55
N GLY A 73 -12.79 -12.67 9.02
CA GLY A 73 -14.17 -13.11 8.77
C GLY A 73 -14.55 -13.17 7.29
N TYR A 74 -13.89 -12.36 6.44
CA TYR A 74 -14.09 -12.34 5.00
C TYR A 74 -13.01 -13.07 4.21
N GLY A 75 -12.02 -13.66 4.87
CA GLY A 75 -10.92 -14.35 4.17
C GLY A 75 -9.96 -13.42 3.45
N ILE A 76 -9.83 -12.16 3.90
CA ILE A 76 -9.05 -11.12 3.25
C ILE A 76 -7.76 -10.86 4.04
N SER A 77 -6.63 -10.83 3.34
CA SER A 77 -5.33 -10.48 3.92
C SER A 77 -5.31 -9.01 4.38
N ALA A 78 -4.85 -8.76 5.59
CA ALA A 78 -4.58 -7.44 6.10
C ALA A 78 -3.10 -7.09 5.96
N ARG A 79 -2.78 -5.84 5.55
CA ARG A 79 -1.39 -5.37 5.39
C ARG A 79 -1.14 -4.13 6.22
N LEU A 80 -0.11 -4.18 7.07
CA LEU A 80 0.39 -3.00 7.76
C LEU A 80 1.20 -2.12 6.80
N THR A 81 0.95 -0.82 6.76
CA THR A 81 1.72 0.12 5.94
C THR A 81 2.84 0.73 6.78
N PHE A 82 3.98 0.06 6.82
CA PHE A 82 5.19 0.45 7.54
C PHE A 82 6.24 1.02 6.58
N SER A 83 5.84 2.08 5.89
CA SER A 83 6.60 2.68 4.79
C SER A 83 7.36 3.95 5.17
N ASN A 84 7.67 4.14 6.46
CA ASN A 84 8.56 5.22 6.90
C ASN A 84 9.95 5.03 6.30
N SER A 85 10.45 6.07 5.62
CA SER A 85 11.71 6.03 4.88
C SER A 85 12.94 6.42 5.72
N LEU A 86 12.76 6.87 6.96
CA LEU A 86 13.79 7.47 7.80
C LEU A 86 14.02 6.70 9.09
N LEU A 87 13.67 5.42 9.13
CA LEU A 87 13.86 4.58 10.31
C LEU A 87 15.35 4.36 10.60
N ARG A 88 15.68 4.36 11.89
CA ARG A 88 16.98 4.03 12.46
C ARG A 88 16.82 2.86 13.43
N GLU A 89 17.91 2.29 13.91
CA GLU A 89 17.90 1.11 14.78
C GLU A 89 17.08 1.30 16.07
N GLU A 90 17.16 2.49 16.70
CA GLU A 90 16.37 2.80 17.88
C GLU A 90 14.86 2.73 17.67
N HIS A 91 14.39 3.01 16.43
CA HIS A 91 12.97 2.97 16.10
C HIS A 91 12.44 1.53 15.97
N LEU A 92 13.30 0.52 15.75
CA LEU A 92 12.91 -0.88 15.64
C LEU A 92 12.32 -1.44 16.95
N LEU A 93 12.65 -0.81 18.09
CA LEU A 93 12.19 -1.24 19.40
C LEU A 93 10.83 -0.66 19.81
N ASP A 94 10.13 0.04 18.90
CA ASP A 94 8.82 0.61 19.18
C ASP A 94 7.81 -0.46 19.61
N LYS A 95 7.24 -0.29 20.81
CA LYS A 95 6.37 -1.30 21.42
C LYS A 95 5.06 -1.48 20.68
N LYS A 96 4.47 -0.38 20.17
CA LYS A 96 3.19 -0.42 19.46
C LYS A 96 3.34 -1.10 18.11
N CYS A 97 4.33 -0.71 17.33
CA CYS A 97 4.57 -1.32 16.02
C CYS A 97 4.89 -2.82 16.13
N ASN A 98 5.69 -3.21 17.14
CA ASN A 98 5.97 -4.62 17.40
C ASN A 98 4.73 -5.40 17.90
N ALA A 99 3.85 -4.77 18.68
CA ALA A 99 2.60 -5.40 19.10
C ALA A 99 1.66 -5.65 17.90
N LEU A 100 1.58 -4.70 16.96
CA LEU A 100 0.85 -4.88 15.71
C LEU A 100 1.40 -6.03 14.87
N CYS A 101 2.73 -6.13 14.73
CA CYS A 101 3.35 -7.24 14.00
C CYS A 101 2.99 -8.59 14.62
N ARG A 102 3.08 -8.74 15.94
CA ARG A 102 2.69 -9.97 16.62
C ARG A 102 1.23 -10.32 16.36
N LEU A 103 0.34 -9.36 16.51
CA LEU A 103 -1.10 -9.57 16.27
C LEU A 103 -1.39 -9.99 14.83
N PHE A 104 -0.71 -9.36 13.84
CA PHE A 104 -0.93 -9.65 12.42
C PHE A 104 -0.26 -10.96 11.98
N GLU A 105 0.76 -11.41 12.68
CA GLU A 105 1.42 -12.68 12.39
C GLU A 105 0.61 -13.90 12.84
N GLU A 106 -0.23 -13.75 13.88
CA GLU A 106 -1.02 -14.81 14.52
C GLU A 106 -2.32 -15.18 13.76
N THR A 107 -2.31 -15.18 12.46
CA THR A 107 -3.56 -15.17 11.67
C THR A 107 -3.97 -16.48 11.02
N GLY A 108 -3.86 -17.60 11.61
CA GLY A 108 -4.51 -18.83 11.09
C GLY A 108 -4.24 -19.08 9.59
N ASP A 109 -5.29 -19.37 8.81
CA ASP A 109 -5.19 -19.78 7.41
C ASP A 109 -4.85 -18.63 6.41
N ILE A 110 -4.95 -17.36 6.85
CA ILE A 110 -4.73 -16.21 5.99
C ILE A 110 -3.43 -15.53 6.39
N GLN A 111 -2.47 -15.54 5.50
CA GLN A 111 -1.22 -14.82 5.73
C GLN A 111 -1.44 -13.31 5.54
N ASN A 112 -1.07 -12.53 6.56
CA ASN A 112 -1.03 -11.08 6.49
C ASN A 112 0.34 -10.58 6.06
N GLY A 113 0.40 -9.28 5.72
CA GLY A 113 1.63 -8.71 5.17
C GLY A 113 1.98 -7.33 5.70
N VAL A 114 3.15 -6.87 5.29
CA VAL A 114 3.64 -5.52 5.60
C VAL A 114 4.16 -4.86 4.33
N ILE A 115 3.72 -3.62 4.10
CA ILE A 115 4.23 -2.76 3.02
C ILE A 115 5.40 -1.97 3.58
N ILE A 116 6.60 -2.12 2.99
CA ILE A 116 7.87 -1.68 3.58
C ILE A 116 8.63 -0.77 2.62
N HIS A 117 9.23 0.29 3.18
CA HIS A 117 10.21 1.13 2.49
C HIS A 117 11.65 0.77 2.91
N SER A 118 11.88 0.69 4.21
CA SER A 118 13.23 0.56 4.82
C SER A 118 13.73 -0.88 4.77
N ASP A 119 14.91 -1.10 4.19
CA ASP A 119 15.57 -2.42 4.23
C ASP A 119 16.01 -2.80 5.65
N LEU A 120 16.34 -1.82 6.49
CA LEU A 120 16.60 -2.05 7.92
C LEU A 120 15.39 -2.68 8.62
N LEU A 121 14.19 -2.13 8.37
CA LEU A 121 12.95 -2.70 8.90
C LEU A 121 12.65 -4.07 8.31
N LEU A 122 12.88 -4.26 7.02
CA LEU A 122 12.67 -5.54 6.34
C LEU A 122 13.47 -6.66 7.02
N GLU A 123 14.77 -6.46 7.22
CA GLU A 123 15.64 -7.46 7.87
C GLU A 123 15.22 -7.73 9.32
N TYR A 124 14.80 -6.69 10.04
CA TYR A 124 14.27 -6.84 11.38
C TYR A 124 13.00 -7.71 11.41
N LEU A 125 12.05 -7.43 10.51
CA LEU A 125 10.77 -8.13 10.46
C LEU A 125 10.94 -9.58 9.98
N LYS A 126 11.78 -9.85 8.98
CA LYS A 126 12.10 -11.22 8.54
C LYS A 126 12.59 -12.10 9.69
N LYS A 127 13.40 -11.52 10.56
CA LYS A 127 13.97 -12.25 11.71
C LYS A 127 12.95 -12.47 12.83
N ASN A 128 12.11 -11.49 13.12
CA ASN A 128 11.26 -11.49 14.32
C ASN A 128 9.79 -11.88 14.04
N TYR A 129 9.35 -11.76 12.77
CA TYR A 129 7.98 -12.03 12.33
C TYR A 129 7.97 -12.75 10.97
N PRO A 130 8.50 -13.99 10.91
CA PRO A 130 8.73 -14.71 9.65
C PRO A 130 7.45 -15.15 8.93
N ASN A 131 6.32 -15.18 9.61
CA ASN A 131 5.04 -15.56 9.01
C ASN A 131 4.35 -14.41 8.27
N LEU A 132 4.86 -13.17 8.37
CA LEU A 132 4.38 -12.06 7.56
C LEU A 132 5.01 -12.10 6.16
N TYR A 133 4.23 -11.77 5.13
CA TYR A 133 4.83 -11.51 3.82
C TYR A 133 5.10 -10.01 3.62
N PHE A 134 5.98 -9.69 2.69
CA PHE A 134 6.44 -8.32 2.48
C PHE A 134 6.08 -7.81 1.09
N VAL A 135 5.77 -6.51 1.05
CA VAL A 135 5.47 -5.76 -0.17
C VAL A 135 6.39 -4.54 -0.24
N SER A 136 7.10 -4.39 -1.35
CA SER A 136 7.93 -3.20 -1.56
C SER A 136 7.06 -1.99 -1.86
N SER A 137 7.23 -0.93 -1.06
CA SER A 137 6.38 0.25 -1.07
C SER A 137 6.64 1.16 -2.28
N THR A 138 5.57 1.73 -2.84
CA THR A 138 5.65 2.83 -3.81
C THR A 138 6.34 4.08 -3.27
N THR A 139 6.48 4.22 -1.95
CA THR A 139 7.21 5.34 -1.34
C THR A 139 8.70 5.35 -1.68
N LYS A 140 9.25 4.23 -2.17
CA LYS A 140 10.61 4.16 -2.74
C LYS A 140 10.76 5.00 -4.00
N VAL A 141 9.64 5.35 -4.66
CA VAL A 141 9.58 6.21 -5.86
C VAL A 141 10.49 5.67 -6.98
N LEU A 142 10.36 4.39 -7.29
CA LEU A 142 11.13 3.71 -8.33
C LEU A 142 10.60 4.14 -9.72
N THR A 143 11.14 5.20 -10.26
CA THR A 143 10.74 5.78 -11.56
C THR A 143 11.55 5.23 -12.73
N ASN A 144 12.72 4.65 -12.46
CA ASN A 144 13.55 4.01 -13.46
C ASN A 144 13.18 2.53 -13.55
N PHE A 145 12.94 2.02 -14.77
CA PHE A 145 12.52 0.64 -14.97
C PHE A 145 13.58 -0.38 -14.51
N GLN A 146 14.87 -0.10 -14.66
CA GLN A 146 15.92 -1.02 -14.25
C GLN A 146 16.00 -1.14 -12.72
N ASP A 147 15.78 -0.04 -11.99
CA ASP A 147 15.75 -0.08 -10.52
C ASP A 147 14.48 -0.79 -10.03
N PHE A 148 13.35 -0.57 -10.70
CA PHE A 148 12.13 -1.34 -10.45
C PHE A 148 12.33 -2.84 -10.72
N LEU A 149 12.97 -3.22 -11.83
CA LEU A 149 13.27 -4.61 -12.16
C LEU A 149 14.18 -5.28 -11.12
N LYS A 150 15.19 -4.57 -10.61
CA LYS A 150 16.02 -5.07 -9.50
C LYS A 150 15.17 -5.38 -8.27
N GLU A 151 14.23 -4.49 -7.94
CA GLU A 151 13.34 -4.68 -6.80
C GLU A 151 12.38 -5.86 -7.00
N VAL A 152 11.82 -6.05 -8.20
CA VAL A 152 10.96 -7.20 -8.56
C VAL A 152 11.70 -8.53 -8.40
N LYS A 153 13.01 -8.57 -8.69
CA LYS A 153 13.86 -9.77 -8.57
C LYS A 153 14.22 -10.14 -7.13
N ARG A 154 13.99 -9.27 -6.18
CA ARG A 154 14.23 -9.58 -4.76
C ARG A 154 13.24 -10.64 -4.28
N GLU A 155 13.74 -11.72 -3.73
CA GLU A 155 12.94 -12.86 -3.28
C GLU A 155 12.12 -12.55 -2.02
N GLU A 156 12.57 -11.60 -1.21
CA GLU A 156 11.93 -11.19 0.04
C GLU A 156 10.54 -10.59 -0.18
N PHE A 157 10.31 -9.99 -1.35
CA PHE A 157 9.03 -9.36 -1.64
C PHE A 157 8.10 -10.29 -2.40
N ARG A 158 6.90 -10.49 -1.84
CA ARG A 158 5.79 -11.12 -2.56
C ARG A 158 5.30 -10.22 -3.67
N TYR A 159 5.20 -8.91 -3.41
CA TYR A 159 4.75 -7.90 -4.36
C TYR A 159 5.64 -6.67 -4.32
N VAL A 160 5.68 -5.96 -5.45
CA VAL A 160 6.44 -4.72 -5.63
C VAL A 160 5.54 -3.69 -6.27
N VAL A 161 5.43 -2.51 -5.65
CA VAL A 161 4.60 -1.41 -6.15
C VAL A 161 5.50 -0.38 -6.82
N PRO A 162 5.51 -0.28 -8.16
CA PRO A 162 6.28 0.74 -8.87
C PRO A 162 5.76 2.14 -8.58
N ASP A 163 6.54 3.14 -8.97
CA ASP A 163 5.98 4.48 -9.11
C ASP A 163 4.93 4.47 -10.24
N PHE A 164 3.79 5.14 -10.02
CA PHE A 164 2.66 5.16 -10.95
C PHE A 164 3.01 5.64 -12.36
N ARG A 165 4.12 6.34 -12.54
CA ARG A 165 4.62 6.77 -13.84
C ARG A 165 5.06 5.60 -14.74
N LEU A 166 5.37 4.45 -14.14
CA LEU A 166 5.69 3.22 -14.88
C LEU A 166 4.44 2.42 -15.31
N ASN A 167 3.26 2.77 -14.83
CA ASN A 167 2.03 2.01 -15.13
C ASN A 167 1.73 1.89 -16.64
N LYS A 168 2.19 2.84 -17.44
CA LYS A 168 1.96 2.87 -18.90
C LYS A 168 3.21 2.52 -19.72
N SER A 169 4.27 2.05 -19.09
CA SER A 169 5.51 1.62 -19.75
C SER A 169 5.33 0.21 -20.34
N PHE A 170 4.32 0.01 -21.18
CA PHE A 170 3.90 -1.30 -21.68
C PHE A 170 5.00 -2.07 -22.38
N GLU A 171 5.84 -1.40 -23.20
CA GLU A 171 6.96 -2.06 -23.87
C GLU A 171 7.92 -2.69 -22.87
N GLN A 172 8.30 -1.96 -21.82
CA GLN A 172 9.18 -2.45 -20.78
C GLN A 172 8.50 -3.50 -19.89
N LEU A 173 7.24 -3.27 -19.49
CA LEU A 173 6.48 -4.22 -18.68
C LEU A 173 6.26 -5.56 -19.41
N ASN A 174 6.14 -5.55 -20.74
CA ASN A 174 6.02 -6.76 -21.54
C ASN A 174 7.29 -7.61 -21.56
N THR A 175 8.46 -7.04 -21.22
CA THR A 175 9.72 -7.82 -21.13
C THR A 175 9.80 -8.66 -19.86
N LEU A 176 8.96 -8.39 -18.86
CA LEU A 176 8.89 -9.17 -17.65
C LEU A 176 8.40 -10.60 -17.93
N THR A 177 8.99 -11.57 -17.26
CA THR A 177 8.47 -12.94 -17.22
C THR A 177 7.11 -12.98 -16.51
N GLN A 178 6.35 -14.06 -16.67
CA GLN A 178 5.05 -14.17 -15.99
C GLN A 178 5.21 -14.12 -14.46
N THR A 179 6.22 -14.79 -13.91
CA THR A 179 6.52 -14.77 -12.47
C THR A 179 6.84 -13.36 -11.97
N GLU A 180 7.59 -12.57 -12.76
CA GLU A 180 7.87 -11.17 -12.40
C GLU A 180 6.59 -10.30 -12.49
N LYS A 181 5.75 -10.50 -13.53
CA LYS A 181 4.45 -9.81 -13.66
C LYS A 181 3.52 -10.10 -12.48
N ASP A 182 3.51 -11.33 -12.01
CA ASP A 182 2.69 -11.77 -10.87
C ASP A 182 3.09 -11.10 -9.54
N LYS A 183 4.27 -10.51 -9.48
CA LYS A 183 4.74 -9.72 -8.33
C LYS A 183 4.40 -8.23 -8.41
N VAL A 184 3.93 -7.72 -9.54
CA VAL A 184 3.73 -6.27 -9.73
C VAL A 184 2.33 -5.85 -9.29
N GLU A 185 2.26 -4.88 -8.40
CA GLU A 185 1.01 -4.21 -8.01
C GLU A 185 1.01 -2.77 -8.50
N PHE A 186 0.05 -2.39 -9.33
CA PHE A 186 -0.05 -1.05 -9.90
C PHE A 186 -0.94 -0.13 -9.07
N LEU A 187 -0.52 1.12 -8.90
CA LEU A 187 -1.36 2.19 -8.37
C LEU A 187 -2.41 2.58 -9.39
N CYS A 188 -3.67 2.23 -9.16
CA CYS A 188 -4.77 2.57 -10.08
C CYS A 188 -5.28 3.99 -9.90
N ASN A 189 -5.14 4.55 -8.71
CA ASN A 189 -5.68 5.86 -8.37
C ASN A 189 -4.68 6.67 -7.53
N GLU A 190 -3.72 7.29 -8.19
CA GLU A 190 -2.70 8.13 -7.54
C GLU A 190 -3.09 9.61 -7.60
N CYS A 191 -3.08 10.25 -6.44
CA CYS A 191 -3.40 11.67 -6.32
C CYS A 191 -2.22 12.61 -6.63
N CYS A 192 -1.02 12.09 -6.88
CA CYS A 192 0.13 12.91 -7.25
C CYS A 192 0.08 13.33 -8.72
N TRP A 193 0.60 14.51 -9.00
CA TRP A 193 0.78 15.00 -10.36
C TRP A 193 1.83 14.16 -11.12
N PHE A 194 1.56 13.81 -12.37
CA PHE A 194 2.45 12.98 -13.19
C PHE A 194 3.86 13.60 -13.34
N GLY A 195 3.96 14.92 -13.50
CA GLY A 195 5.20 15.67 -13.55
C GLY A 195 5.87 15.98 -12.21
N CYS A 196 5.32 15.48 -11.09
CA CYS A 196 5.85 15.79 -9.76
C CYS A 196 7.27 15.23 -9.57
N LYS A 197 8.22 16.12 -9.23
CA LYS A 197 9.60 15.74 -8.93
C LYS A 197 9.85 15.60 -7.41
N ASP A 198 8.90 16.03 -6.59
CA ASP A 198 9.05 16.12 -5.12
C ASP A 198 8.38 14.97 -4.36
N ARG A 199 7.89 13.95 -5.05
CA ARG A 199 7.15 12.85 -4.42
C ARG A 199 7.95 12.19 -3.29
N LYS A 200 9.25 11.99 -3.49
CA LYS A 200 10.13 11.42 -2.46
C LYS A 200 10.19 12.32 -1.23
N ARG A 201 10.37 13.64 -1.42
CA ARG A 201 10.36 14.62 -0.33
C ARG A 201 9.03 14.65 0.44
N CYS A 202 7.90 14.47 -0.26
CA CYS A 202 6.60 14.36 0.40
C CYS A 202 6.56 13.17 1.36
N TYR A 203 7.09 12.02 0.98
CA TYR A 203 7.16 10.84 1.86
C TYR A 203 8.16 11.02 3.00
N GLU A 204 9.28 11.66 2.75
CA GLU A 204 10.24 12.02 3.81
C GLU A 204 9.63 12.98 4.84
N ALA A 205 8.85 13.98 4.39
CA ALA A 205 8.14 14.90 5.28
C ALA A 205 7.12 14.15 6.17
N VAL A 206 6.36 13.21 5.61
CA VAL A 206 5.44 12.36 6.39
C VAL A 206 6.21 11.47 7.36
N SER A 207 7.34 10.90 6.93
CA SER A 207 8.18 10.05 7.77
C SER A 207 8.71 10.82 8.99
N ARG A 208 9.22 12.06 8.80
CA ARG A 208 9.65 12.94 9.89
C ARG A 208 8.53 13.25 10.87
N LYS A 209 7.35 13.60 10.34
CA LYS A 209 6.17 13.86 11.17
C LYS A 209 5.84 12.66 12.07
N ASN A 210 5.86 11.45 11.53
CA ASN A 210 5.56 10.25 12.28
C ASN A 210 6.63 9.90 13.33
N LEU A 211 7.87 10.35 13.11
CA LEU A 211 8.96 10.24 14.10
C LEU A 211 8.94 11.36 15.16
N GLY A 212 8.02 12.32 15.07
CA GLY A 212 8.01 13.51 15.92
C GLY A 212 9.20 14.47 15.68
N GLU A 213 9.86 14.34 14.52
CA GLU A 213 10.98 15.19 14.14
C GLU A 213 10.49 16.51 13.52
N HIS A 214 11.31 17.56 13.67
CA HIS A 214 11.07 18.81 12.96
C HIS A 214 11.04 18.55 11.45
N CYS A 215 9.94 18.93 10.82
CA CYS A 215 9.79 18.87 9.39
C CYS A 215 9.93 20.28 8.80
N PRO A 216 10.92 20.54 7.94
CA PRO A 216 10.95 21.78 7.18
C PRO A 216 9.64 21.96 6.42
N GLU A 217 9.17 23.19 6.28
CA GLU A 217 7.96 23.47 5.50
C GLU A 217 8.06 22.79 4.13
N HIS A 218 7.09 21.94 3.85
CA HIS A 218 7.01 21.22 2.60
C HIS A 218 5.60 21.36 2.02
N HIS A 219 5.51 22.10 0.93
CA HIS A 219 4.27 22.30 0.22
C HIS A 219 4.22 21.46 -1.05
N CYS A 220 3.04 20.97 -1.39
CA CYS A 220 2.82 20.28 -2.65
C CYS A 220 3.02 21.24 -3.83
N THR A 221 3.95 20.93 -4.73
CA THR A 221 4.25 21.73 -5.93
C THR A 221 3.30 21.44 -7.10
N ALA A 222 2.25 20.63 -6.89
CA ALA A 222 1.27 20.38 -7.92
C ALA A 222 0.54 21.68 -8.31
N PRO A 223 0.29 21.93 -9.61
CA PRO A 223 -0.54 23.05 -10.03
C PRO A 223 -1.89 22.99 -9.31
N ASN A 224 -2.35 24.14 -8.78
CA ASN A 224 -3.60 24.28 -8.04
C ASN A 224 -3.74 23.38 -6.80
N ALA A 225 -2.65 23.02 -6.14
CA ALA A 225 -2.67 22.20 -4.91
C ALA A 225 -3.53 22.84 -3.80
N GLU A 226 -3.58 24.17 -3.73
CA GLU A 226 -4.36 24.95 -2.77
C GLU A 226 -5.86 24.85 -2.98
N GLN A 227 -6.31 24.48 -4.18
CA GLN A 227 -7.73 24.40 -4.54
C GLN A 227 -8.34 22.99 -4.38
N GLY A 228 -7.73 22.11 -3.60
CA GLY A 228 -8.19 20.73 -3.45
C GLY A 228 -8.04 19.88 -4.73
N TYR A 229 -7.22 20.31 -5.64
CA TYR A 229 -7.02 19.75 -6.98
C TYR A 229 -6.52 18.29 -7.01
N ARG A 230 -6.15 17.74 -5.88
CA ARG A 230 -5.67 16.34 -5.80
C ARG A 230 -6.68 15.33 -6.32
N PHE A 231 -7.97 15.53 -6.04
CA PHE A 231 -9.03 14.61 -6.49
C PHE A 231 -9.22 14.60 -8.01
N SER A 232 -9.37 15.77 -8.62
CA SER A 232 -9.55 15.85 -10.07
C SER A 232 -8.36 15.33 -10.86
N LYS A 233 -7.19 15.26 -10.23
CA LYS A 233 -5.94 14.77 -10.80
C LYS A 233 -5.75 13.27 -10.72
N ALA A 234 -6.16 12.65 -9.62
CA ALA A 234 -6.18 11.20 -9.50
C ALA A 234 -6.99 10.61 -10.65
N MET A 235 -8.15 11.20 -10.96
CA MET A 235 -8.99 10.80 -12.09
C MET A 235 -8.29 10.90 -13.44
N LYS A 236 -7.54 11.97 -13.69
CA LYS A 236 -6.79 12.16 -14.95
C LYS A 236 -5.61 11.20 -15.09
N ASN A 237 -4.90 10.92 -13.99
CA ASN A 237 -3.73 10.04 -14.00
C ASN A 237 -4.11 8.58 -14.15
N SER A 238 -5.22 8.15 -13.56
CA SER A 238 -5.69 6.77 -13.63
C SER A 238 -6.46 6.45 -14.92
N GLY A 239 -6.91 7.48 -15.66
CA GLY A 239 -7.76 7.30 -16.82
C GLY A 239 -9.20 6.89 -16.48
N PHE A 240 -9.57 6.88 -15.20
CA PHE A 240 -10.93 6.62 -14.75
C PHE A 240 -11.71 7.92 -14.59
N ILE A 241 -12.91 7.95 -15.12
CA ILE A 241 -13.88 9.03 -14.92
C ILE A 241 -14.93 8.53 -13.94
N GLY A 242 -14.92 9.06 -12.72
CA GLY A 242 -16.07 9.00 -11.81
C GLY A 242 -16.05 7.97 -10.70
N ILE A 243 -14.97 7.19 -10.46
CA ILE A 243 -14.87 6.33 -9.29
C ILE A 243 -13.50 6.46 -8.66
N GLU A 244 -13.50 6.79 -7.41
CA GLU A 244 -12.33 7.07 -6.62
C GLU A 244 -12.09 5.94 -5.63
N ALA A 245 -11.38 4.94 -6.08
CA ALA A 245 -10.78 4.00 -5.15
C ALA A 245 -9.27 4.18 -5.20
N VAL A 246 -8.67 4.58 -4.11
CA VAL A 246 -7.22 4.46 -3.95
C VAL A 246 -6.96 2.97 -3.76
N SER A 247 -6.54 2.30 -4.80
CA SER A 247 -6.31 0.86 -4.76
C SER A 247 -5.07 0.49 -5.55
N TYR A 248 -4.42 -0.57 -5.12
CA TYR A 248 -3.42 -1.26 -5.91
C TYR A 248 -4.13 -2.38 -6.67
N THR A 249 -3.81 -2.55 -7.94
CA THR A 249 -4.36 -3.63 -8.74
C THR A 249 -3.24 -4.59 -9.11
N HIS A 250 -3.46 -5.85 -8.86
CA HIS A 250 -2.61 -6.95 -9.29
C HIS A 250 -3.26 -7.61 -10.50
N LEU A 251 -2.60 -7.53 -11.66
CA LEU A 251 -3.05 -8.19 -12.89
C LEU A 251 -2.31 -9.51 -13.05
N ARG A 252 -3.03 -10.60 -13.01
CA ARG A 252 -2.52 -11.94 -13.35
C ARG A 252 -2.79 -12.27 -14.80
#